data_1a8b0a57e486ae44dcfd5e2b958df3d7
#
_entry.id   1a8b0a57e486ae44dcfd5e2b958df3d7
#
_cell.length_a   1.000
_cell.length_b   1.000
_cell.length_c   1.000
_cell.angle_alpha   90.00
_cell.angle_beta   90.00
_cell.angle_gamma   90.00
#
_symmetry.space_group_name_H-M   'P 1'
#
loop_
_entity.id
_entity.type
_entity.pdbx_description
1 polymer ?
#
loop_
_entity_poly.entity_id
_entity_poly.type
_entity_poly.pdbx_seq_one_letter_code
_entity_poly.pdbx_strand_id
1 'polypeptide(L)'
;CTQIICSDKTGTLTQNKMTVVDHVGEDEGLLANAMSLCSDAEFDAGEGAAVGEPTECALVNYAAKLGLDKNSEKQKLPRVGEIPFDSGRKMMTTVHRTQDGHYIQFTKGAPDEILKRCSTVLEGGAAVPLTDAGRERILAANKGMADRALRVLAVAQKQLAAPPAVYESDAVECDLCFVGLVGMIDPVRPEVKAAIEECRRAGIRPIMITGDHRDTAVAIAKELGIITDASQAITGADLDKISDEQFATDVQKYSVYARVQPEHKTRIVNAWRKLGKVTAMTGDGVNDAPSIKNADIGVGMGITGTDVTKNVADMILADDNFATIVSAAAEGRRIYDNIRKAIQFLLASNLSEVLTIFCATMIGIIIGEDFTVFLPVHLLS
;
A
#
# COMPACT_ATOMS: atom_id res chain seq x y z
N CYS A 1 -9.32 19.58 15.65
CA CYS A 1 -9.37 18.11 15.38
C CYS A 1 -9.08 17.87 13.91
N THR A 2 -8.38 16.77 13.61
CA THR A 2 -8.06 16.34 12.26
C THR A 2 -9.32 16.21 11.40
N GLN A 3 -9.27 16.76 10.17
CA GLN A 3 -10.36 16.75 9.21
C GLN A 3 -9.98 16.02 7.92
N ILE A 4 -8.69 16.02 7.58
CA ILE A 4 -8.11 15.37 6.39
C ILE A 4 -6.98 14.48 6.84
N ILE A 5 -6.94 13.23 6.34
CA ILE A 5 -5.80 12.33 6.51
C ILE A 5 -5.27 11.98 5.12
N CYS A 6 -4.13 12.54 4.75
CA CYS A 6 -3.39 12.19 3.56
C CYS A 6 -2.50 10.99 3.87
N SER A 7 -2.80 9.84 3.30
CA SER A 7 -2.07 8.60 3.53
C SER A 7 -1.35 8.14 2.29
N ASP A 8 -0.09 7.75 2.44
CA ASP A 8 0.58 6.95 1.43
C ASP A 8 -0.13 5.59 1.33
N LYS A 9 -0.12 4.98 0.14
CA LYS A 9 -0.74 3.67 -0.08
C LYS A 9 0.12 2.56 0.51
N THR A 10 1.38 2.51 0.06
CA THR A 10 2.27 1.37 0.32
C THR A 10 2.70 1.34 1.79
N GLY A 11 2.57 0.18 2.42
CA GLY A 11 2.95 -0.02 3.82
C GLY A 11 1.98 0.55 4.85
N THR A 12 1.16 1.55 4.51
CA THR A 12 0.18 2.17 5.42
C THR A 12 -1.24 1.63 5.20
N LEU A 13 -1.76 1.74 3.99
CA LEU A 13 -3.06 1.16 3.60
C LEU A 13 -2.94 -0.30 3.17
N THR A 14 -1.76 -0.69 2.68
CA THR A 14 -1.43 -2.05 2.27
C THR A 14 -0.35 -2.66 3.16
N GLN A 15 -0.14 -3.97 3.02
CA GLN A 15 0.77 -4.73 3.89
C GLN A 15 2.26 -4.55 3.53
N ASN A 16 2.59 -3.85 2.45
CA ASN A 16 3.94 -3.76 1.87
C ASN A 16 4.52 -5.16 1.58
N LYS A 17 3.67 -6.09 1.16
CA LYS A 17 4.03 -7.47 0.90
C LYS A 17 3.35 -7.97 -0.35
N MET A 18 4.09 -8.06 -1.46
CA MET A 18 3.55 -8.66 -2.68
C MET A 18 3.07 -10.09 -2.41
N THR A 19 1.88 -10.40 -2.93
CA THR A 19 1.26 -11.72 -2.75
C THR A 19 0.62 -12.15 -4.06
N VAL A 20 0.84 -13.41 -4.47
CA VAL A 20 0.12 -14.02 -5.60
C VAL A 20 -1.32 -14.29 -5.16
N VAL A 21 -2.28 -13.74 -5.91
CA VAL A 21 -3.71 -13.84 -5.60
C VAL A 21 -4.52 -14.48 -6.72
N ASP A 22 -3.90 -14.64 -7.90
CA ASP A 22 -4.56 -15.26 -9.05
C ASP A 22 -3.52 -15.92 -9.96
N HIS A 23 -3.94 -16.94 -10.71
CA HIS A 23 -3.12 -17.62 -11.70
C HIS A 23 -3.93 -18.10 -12.89
N VAL A 24 -3.27 -18.31 -14.02
CA VAL A 24 -3.80 -18.94 -15.23
C VAL A 24 -2.77 -19.92 -15.76
N GLY A 25 -3.11 -21.18 -15.77
CA GLY A 25 -2.28 -22.29 -16.24
C GLY A 25 -2.97 -23.61 -15.90
N GLU A 26 -2.67 -24.70 -16.59
CA GLU A 26 -3.29 -26.00 -16.32
C GLU A 26 -2.68 -26.70 -15.10
N ASP A 27 -1.37 -26.57 -14.94
CA ASP A 27 -0.63 -27.18 -13.82
C ASP A 27 -0.10 -26.08 -12.89
N GLU A 28 -0.88 -25.84 -11.82
CA GLU A 28 -0.55 -24.85 -10.80
C GLU A 28 0.77 -25.22 -10.07
N GLY A 29 1.03 -26.49 -9.85
CA GLY A 29 2.25 -26.95 -9.18
C GLY A 29 3.49 -26.67 -10.03
N LEU A 30 3.44 -27.00 -11.33
CA LEU A 30 4.53 -26.69 -12.26
C LEU A 30 4.71 -25.17 -12.40
N LEU A 31 3.63 -24.41 -12.52
CA LEU A 31 3.64 -22.96 -12.62
C LEU A 31 4.34 -22.34 -11.39
N ALA A 32 3.93 -22.73 -10.20
CA ALA A 32 4.50 -22.21 -8.96
C ALA A 32 5.97 -22.62 -8.78
N ASN A 33 6.31 -23.88 -9.10
CA ASN A 33 7.69 -24.37 -9.02
C ASN A 33 8.60 -23.64 -9.99
N ALA A 34 8.18 -23.48 -11.25
CA ALA A 34 8.94 -22.76 -12.28
C ALA A 34 9.17 -21.28 -11.88
N MET A 35 8.16 -20.61 -11.36
CA MET A 35 8.25 -19.25 -10.85
C MET A 35 9.20 -19.13 -9.66
N SER A 36 9.16 -20.09 -8.72
CA SER A 36 10.01 -20.12 -7.53
C SER A 36 11.47 -20.40 -7.90
N LEU A 37 11.73 -21.38 -8.75
CA LEU A 37 13.10 -21.75 -9.18
C LEU A 37 13.74 -20.69 -10.06
N CYS A 38 12.95 -20.02 -10.91
CA CYS A 38 13.39 -18.89 -11.71
C CYS A 38 13.35 -17.57 -10.91
N SER A 39 13.87 -17.57 -9.68
CA SER A 39 13.93 -16.43 -8.77
C SER A 39 15.19 -16.46 -7.94
N ASP A 40 15.68 -15.29 -7.51
CA ASP A 40 16.87 -15.16 -6.66
C ASP A 40 16.52 -15.06 -5.17
N ALA A 41 15.26 -14.76 -4.83
CA ALA A 41 14.79 -14.79 -3.45
C ALA A 41 14.92 -16.19 -2.84
N GLU A 42 15.41 -16.28 -1.61
CA GLU A 42 15.64 -17.52 -0.86
C GLU A 42 14.53 -17.73 0.18
N PHE A 43 14.17 -19.01 0.44
CA PHE A 43 13.19 -19.34 1.48
C PHE A 43 13.91 -19.57 2.81
N ASP A 44 13.61 -18.74 3.83
CA ASP A 44 14.09 -18.91 5.18
C ASP A 44 13.13 -19.83 5.96
N ALA A 45 13.60 -21.03 6.27
CA ALA A 45 12.80 -22.00 7.04
C ALA A 45 12.60 -21.58 8.52
N GLY A 46 13.46 -20.72 9.06
CA GLY A 46 13.35 -20.21 10.43
C GLY A 46 12.24 -19.16 10.57
N GLU A 47 12.09 -18.29 9.58
CA GLU A 47 11.05 -17.28 9.52
C GLU A 47 9.77 -17.77 8.81
N GLY A 48 9.85 -18.90 8.08
CA GLY A 48 8.74 -19.43 7.32
C GLY A 48 8.34 -18.55 6.12
N ALA A 49 9.23 -17.73 5.61
CA ALA A 49 8.99 -16.76 4.56
C ALA A 49 10.20 -16.60 3.63
N ALA A 50 9.96 -16.10 2.42
CA ALA A 50 11.02 -15.78 1.48
C ALA A 50 11.67 -14.43 1.79
N VAL A 51 12.97 -14.34 1.57
CA VAL A 51 13.80 -13.13 1.73
C VAL A 51 14.43 -12.78 0.39
N GLY A 52 14.30 -11.53 -0.02
CA GLY A 52 14.79 -11.02 -1.31
C GLY A 52 13.95 -9.89 -1.87
N GLU A 53 13.94 -9.74 -3.19
CA GLU A 53 13.10 -8.75 -3.87
C GLU A 53 11.60 -9.09 -3.66
N PRO A 54 10.72 -8.12 -3.34
CA PRO A 54 9.32 -8.38 -2.97
C PRO A 54 8.51 -9.19 -3.97
N THR A 55 8.73 -8.96 -5.28
CA THR A 55 8.05 -9.70 -6.35
C THR A 55 8.47 -11.17 -6.35
N GLU A 56 9.76 -11.43 -6.18
CA GLU A 56 10.29 -12.80 -6.14
C GLU A 56 9.93 -13.53 -4.86
N CYS A 57 9.93 -12.81 -3.72
CA CYS A 57 9.41 -13.34 -2.45
C CYS A 57 7.95 -13.80 -2.58
N ALA A 58 7.12 -13.06 -3.33
CA ALA A 58 5.74 -13.45 -3.59
C ALA A 58 5.64 -14.80 -4.31
N LEU A 59 6.50 -15.02 -5.31
CA LEU A 59 6.54 -16.25 -6.10
C LEU A 59 7.00 -17.45 -5.27
N VAL A 60 8.05 -17.27 -4.48
CA VAL A 60 8.60 -18.31 -3.59
C VAL A 60 7.59 -18.66 -2.49
N ASN A 61 6.97 -17.67 -1.87
CA ASN A 61 5.93 -17.89 -0.86
C ASN A 61 4.67 -18.55 -1.43
N TYR A 62 4.34 -18.27 -2.70
CA TYR A 62 3.25 -18.93 -3.40
C TYR A 62 3.53 -20.42 -3.58
N ALA A 63 4.72 -20.79 -4.04
CA ALA A 63 5.12 -22.20 -4.15
C ALA A 63 5.11 -22.90 -2.78
N ALA A 64 5.63 -22.24 -1.73
CA ALA A 64 5.62 -22.79 -0.37
C ALA A 64 4.20 -23.08 0.15
N LYS A 65 3.20 -22.23 -0.16
CA LYS A 65 1.79 -22.47 0.20
C LYS A 65 1.20 -23.71 -0.46
N LEU A 66 1.70 -24.09 -1.63
CA LEU A 66 1.32 -25.34 -2.33
C LEU A 66 2.14 -26.55 -1.86
N GLY A 67 2.98 -26.39 -0.83
CA GLY A 67 3.82 -27.46 -0.31
C GLY A 67 5.12 -27.69 -1.09
N LEU A 68 5.48 -26.76 -2.00
CA LEU A 68 6.70 -26.81 -2.81
C LEU A 68 7.77 -25.95 -2.13
N ASP A 69 8.57 -26.59 -1.26
CA ASP A 69 9.69 -25.92 -0.60
C ASP A 69 10.83 -25.70 -1.58
N LYS A 70 11.20 -24.43 -1.80
CA LYS A 70 12.27 -24.03 -2.74
C LYS A 70 13.60 -24.74 -2.46
N ASN A 71 13.96 -24.92 -1.19
CA ASN A 71 15.23 -25.55 -0.83
C ASN A 71 15.25 -27.02 -1.24
N SER A 72 14.13 -27.73 -1.08
CA SER A 72 13.96 -29.12 -1.53
C SER A 72 13.91 -29.22 -3.05
N GLU A 73 13.20 -28.31 -3.71
CA GLU A 73 13.10 -28.29 -5.18
C GLU A 73 14.44 -27.96 -5.86
N LYS A 74 15.26 -27.07 -5.29
CA LYS A 74 16.64 -26.81 -5.74
C LYS A 74 17.54 -28.04 -5.69
N GLN A 75 17.32 -28.96 -4.74
CA GLN A 75 18.08 -30.22 -4.67
C GLN A 75 17.67 -31.19 -5.79
N LYS A 76 16.39 -31.19 -6.18
CA LYS A 76 15.88 -32.03 -7.29
C LYS A 76 16.25 -31.45 -8.66
N LEU A 77 16.25 -30.11 -8.76
CA LEU A 77 16.49 -29.34 -9.97
C LEU A 77 17.57 -28.27 -9.71
N PRO A 78 18.86 -28.66 -9.53
CA PRO A 78 19.92 -27.70 -9.26
C PRO A 78 20.10 -26.77 -10.45
N ARG A 79 20.22 -25.45 -10.16
CA ARG A 79 20.51 -24.40 -11.15
C ARG A 79 21.94 -24.60 -11.66
N VAL A 80 22.10 -24.67 -12.96
CA VAL A 80 23.41 -24.84 -13.64
C VAL A 80 23.83 -23.61 -14.44
N GLY A 81 22.89 -22.70 -14.71
CA GLY A 81 23.16 -21.43 -15.38
C GLY A 81 21.97 -20.52 -15.38
N GLU A 82 22.20 -19.27 -15.75
CA GLU A 82 21.16 -18.24 -15.77
C GLU A 82 21.48 -17.13 -16.75
N ILE A 83 20.41 -16.40 -17.15
CA ILE A 83 20.47 -15.08 -17.76
C ILE A 83 19.73 -14.17 -16.80
N PRO A 84 20.43 -13.25 -16.09
CA PRO A 84 19.82 -12.39 -15.10
C PRO A 84 18.72 -11.51 -15.66
N PHE A 85 17.88 -10.98 -14.78
CA PHE A 85 16.84 -10.03 -15.18
C PHE A 85 17.45 -8.79 -15.84
N ASP A 86 16.87 -8.42 -16.96
CA ASP A 86 17.20 -7.19 -17.68
C ASP A 86 15.95 -6.39 -17.97
N SER A 87 15.96 -5.10 -17.64
CA SER A 87 14.81 -4.21 -17.77
C SER A 87 14.39 -3.91 -19.22
N GLY A 88 15.32 -4.03 -20.17
CA GLY A 88 15.04 -3.86 -21.59
C GLY A 88 14.32 -5.09 -22.17
N ARG A 89 14.75 -6.29 -21.78
CA ARG A 89 14.11 -7.57 -22.15
C ARG A 89 12.88 -7.87 -21.28
N LYS A 90 12.82 -7.34 -20.08
CA LYS A 90 11.77 -7.58 -19.07
C LYS A 90 11.59 -9.06 -18.70
N MET A 91 12.65 -9.83 -18.71
CA MET A 91 12.62 -11.26 -18.39
C MET A 91 13.93 -11.73 -17.76
N MET A 92 13.86 -12.90 -17.14
CA MET A 92 14.95 -13.64 -16.51
C MET A 92 14.84 -15.12 -16.91
N THR A 93 15.97 -15.79 -17.08
CA THR A 93 16.01 -17.20 -17.42
C THR A 93 16.93 -17.96 -16.49
N THR A 94 16.52 -19.16 -16.07
CA THR A 94 17.35 -20.09 -15.30
C THR A 94 17.33 -21.46 -15.96
N VAL A 95 18.45 -22.16 -15.92
CA VAL A 95 18.62 -23.52 -16.45
C VAL A 95 18.92 -24.47 -15.30
N HIS A 96 18.19 -25.56 -15.24
CA HIS A 96 18.28 -26.54 -14.17
C HIS A 96 18.56 -27.93 -14.73
N ARG A 97 19.30 -28.74 -13.97
CA ARG A 97 19.57 -30.13 -14.30
C ARG A 97 18.50 -31.02 -13.67
N THR A 98 17.92 -31.92 -14.48
CA THR A 98 16.94 -32.90 -14.01
C THR A 98 17.64 -34.14 -13.47
N GLN A 99 16.96 -34.99 -12.71
CA GLN A 99 17.53 -36.20 -12.08
C GLN A 99 17.95 -37.28 -13.12
N ASP A 100 17.29 -37.29 -14.26
CA ASP A 100 17.58 -38.19 -15.40
C ASP A 100 18.72 -37.68 -16.30
N GLY A 101 19.36 -36.54 -15.92
CA GLY A 101 20.52 -35.98 -16.60
C GLY A 101 20.19 -35.04 -17.76
N HIS A 102 18.90 -34.80 -18.06
CA HIS A 102 18.48 -33.76 -18.99
C HIS A 102 18.50 -32.39 -18.32
N TYR A 103 18.09 -31.37 -19.06
CA TYR A 103 18.02 -29.98 -18.55
C TYR A 103 16.67 -29.38 -18.84
N ILE A 104 16.21 -28.54 -17.94
CA ILE A 104 15.01 -27.75 -18.11
C ILE A 104 15.34 -26.28 -17.90
N GLN A 105 14.85 -25.45 -18.79
CA GLN A 105 14.94 -24.01 -18.72
C GLN A 105 13.60 -23.45 -18.27
N PHE A 106 13.62 -22.49 -17.35
CA PHE A 106 12.50 -21.65 -17.00
C PHE A 106 12.82 -20.21 -17.33
N THR A 107 11.88 -19.52 -17.99
CA THR A 107 11.99 -18.11 -18.34
C THR A 107 10.76 -17.40 -17.81
N LYS A 108 10.93 -16.44 -16.88
CA LYS A 108 9.86 -15.60 -16.34
C LYS A 108 10.01 -14.17 -16.79
N GLY A 109 8.89 -13.45 -16.97
CA GLY A 109 8.92 -12.05 -17.35
C GLY A 109 7.58 -11.45 -17.68
N ALA A 110 7.60 -10.30 -18.35
CA ALA A 110 6.41 -9.63 -18.82
C ALA A 110 5.64 -10.51 -19.81
N PRO A 111 4.30 -10.67 -19.66
CA PRO A 111 3.52 -11.60 -20.47
C PRO A 111 3.63 -11.37 -21.99
N ASP A 112 3.65 -10.12 -22.40
CA ASP A 112 3.80 -9.71 -23.81
C ASP A 112 5.15 -10.12 -24.41
N GLU A 113 6.25 -10.01 -23.63
CA GLU A 113 7.58 -10.38 -24.07
C GLU A 113 7.80 -11.90 -24.08
N ILE A 114 7.30 -12.60 -23.05
CA ILE A 114 7.37 -14.08 -23.00
C ILE A 114 6.58 -14.69 -24.15
N LEU A 115 5.36 -14.22 -24.43
CA LEU A 115 4.53 -14.75 -25.51
C LEU A 115 5.16 -14.58 -26.90
N LYS A 116 5.93 -13.53 -27.14
CA LYS A 116 6.67 -13.36 -28.44
C LYS A 116 7.70 -14.46 -28.66
N ARG A 117 8.22 -15.04 -27.57
CA ARG A 117 9.28 -16.07 -27.57
C ARG A 117 8.75 -17.49 -27.47
N CYS A 118 7.42 -17.65 -27.30
CA CYS A 118 6.75 -18.94 -27.24
C CYS A 118 6.27 -19.42 -28.61
N SER A 119 6.62 -20.65 -28.95
CA SER A 119 6.10 -21.38 -30.12
C SER A 119 5.03 -22.41 -29.74
N THR A 120 5.01 -22.82 -28.47
CA THR A 120 4.07 -23.82 -27.93
C THR A 120 3.45 -23.34 -26.62
N VAL A 121 2.37 -24.00 -26.19
CA VAL A 121 1.69 -23.83 -24.91
C VAL A 121 1.49 -25.19 -24.27
N LEU A 122 1.53 -25.26 -22.96
CA LEU A 122 1.26 -26.49 -22.22
C LEU A 122 -0.25 -26.70 -22.14
N GLU A 123 -0.77 -27.75 -22.79
CA GLU A 123 -2.18 -28.17 -22.71
C GLU A 123 -2.24 -29.71 -22.57
N GLY A 124 -3.02 -30.19 -21.60
CA GLY A 124 -3.15 -31.65 -21.32
C GLY A 124 -1.84 -32.31 -20.88
N GLY A 125 -0.91 -31.55 -20.27
CA GLY A 125 0.42 -32.04 -19.90
C GLY A 125 1.40 -32.18 -21.06
N ALA A 126 1.05 -31.75 -22.29
CA ALA A 126 1.87 -31.80 -23.48
C ALA A 126 2.09 -30.41 -24.08
N ALA A 127 3.22 -30.22 -24.73
CA ALA A 127 3.50 -29.00 -25.48
C ALA A 127 2.76 -29.05 -26.84
N VAL A 128 1.76 -28.19 -27.03
CA VAL A 128 1.00 -28.07 -28.28
C VAL A 128 1.34 -26.75 -28.98
N PRO A 129 1.23 -26.65 -30.31
CA PRO A 129 1.51 -25.41 -31.02
C PRO A 129 0.66 -24.24 -30.52
N LEU A 130 1.28 -23.11 -30.23
CA LEU A 130 0.60 -21.90 -29.81
C LEU A 130 -0.04 -21.19 -31.00
N THR A 131 -1.35 -21.34 -31.13
CA THR A 131 -2.15 -20.69 -32.18
C THR A 131 -2.43 -19.22 -31.86
N ASP A 132 -2.84 -18.45 -32.89
CA ASP A 132 -3.25 -17.05 -32.68
C ASP A 132 -4.41 -16.93 -31.69
N ALA A 133 -5.40 -17.83 -31.78
CA ALA A 133 -6.50 -17.89 -30.80
C ALA A 133 -6.02 -18.21 -29.38
N GLY A 134 -4.98 -19.04 -29.23
CA GLY A 134 -4.32 -19.30 -27.94
C GLY A 134 -3.63 -18.05 -27.39
N ARG A 135 -2.91 -17.31 -28.24
CA ARG A 135 -2.29 -16.02 -27.88
C ARG A 135 -3.32 -15.00 -27.43
N GLU A 136 -4.41 -14.85 -28.16
CA GLU A 136 -5.49 -13.93 -27.79
C GLU A 136 -6.14 -14.30 -26.45
N ARG A 137 -6.36 -15.60 -26.17
CA ARG A 137 -6.88 -16.05 -24.86
C ARG A 137 -5.94 -15.64 -23.72
N ILE A 138 -4.63 -15.87 -23.86
CA ILE A 138 -3.64 -15.54 -22.85
C ILE A 138 -3.55 -14.01 -22.64
N LEU A 139 -3.56 -13.25 -23.73
CA LEU A 139 -3.56 -11.78 -23.66
C LEU A 139 -4.85 -11.22 -23.04
N ALA A 140 -6.00 -11.84 -23.29
CA ALA A 140 -7.26 -11.49 -22.65
C ALA A 140 -7.23 -11.79 -21.13
N ALA A 141 -6.67 -12.93 -20.75
CA ALA A 141 -6.48 -13.28 -19.34
C ALA A 141 -5.52 -12.29 -18.64
N ASN A 142 -4.38 -11.97 -19.27
CA ASN A 142 -3.45 -10.95 -18.79
C ASN A 142 -4.15 -9.59 -18.59
N LYS A 143 -4.94 -9.16 -19.59
CA LYS A 143 -5.72 -7.94 -19.49
C LYS A 143 -6.72 -7.97 -18.36
N GLY A 144 -7.47 -9.08 -18.19
CA GLY A 144 -8.42 -9.24 -17.09
C GLY A 144 -7.78 -9.19 -15.70
N MET A 145 -6.54 -9.68 -15.55
CA MET A 145 -5.74 -9.51 -14.34
C MET A 145 -5.28 -8.06 -14.16
N ALA A 146 -4.79 -7.42 -15.23
CA ALA A 146 -4.34 -6.03 -15.19
C ALA A 146 -5.49 -5.06 -14.89
N ASP A 147 -6.70 -5.31 -15.41
CA ASP A 147 -7.91 -4.53 -15.13
C ASP A 147 -8.31 -4.59 -13.63
N ARG A 148 -7.89 -5.66 -12.92
CA ARG A 148 -8.00 -5.79 -11.45
C ARG A 148 -6.78 -5.24 -10.70
N ALA A 149 -5.94 -4.47 -11.37
CA ALA A 149 -4.71 -3.88 -10.81
C ALA A 149 -3.67 -4.90 -10.32
N LEU A 150 -3.67 -6.12 -10.86
CA LEU A 150 -2.67 -7.11 -10.55
C LEU A 150 -1.39 -6.87 -11.36
N ARG A 151 -0.24 -7.02 -10.73
CA ARG A 151 1.04 -7.16 -11.42
C ARG A 151 1.12 -8.58 -11.97
N VAL A 152 1.18 -8.72 -13.29
CA VAL A 152 1.16 -10.03 -13.95
C VAL A 152 2.57 -10.40 -14.41
N LEU A 153 2.98 -11.63 -14.12
CA LEU A 153 4.15 -12.27 -14.68
C LEU A 153 3.75 -13.55 -15.40
N ALA A 154 4.44 -13.82 -16.51
CA ALA A 154 4.38 -15.08 -17.24
C ALA A 154 5.59 -15.95 -16.95
N VAL A 155 5.43 -17.26 -17.05
CA VAL A 155 6.54 -18.21 -17.13
C VAL A 155 6.36 -19.14 -18.31
N ALA A 156 7.46 -19.44 -18.95
CA ALA A 156 7.59 -20.45 -19.99
C ALA A 156 8.74 -21.40 -19.65
N GLN A 157 8.72 -22.59 -20.25
CA GLN A 157 9.76 -23.60 -20.08
C GLN A 157 10.28 -24.10 -21.43
N LYS A 158 11.48 -24.71 -21.42
CA LYS A 158 12.04 -25.43 -22.54
C LYS A 158 12.86 -26.62 -22.05
N GLN A 159 12.64 -27.78 -22.61
CA GLN A 159 13.50 -28.96 -22.35
C GLN A 159 14.74 -28.90 -23.23
N LEU A 160 15.89 -29.21 -22.65
CA LEU A 160 17.18 -29.17 -23.32
C LEU A 160 17.91 -30.49 -23.11
N ALA A 161 18.49 -31.03 -24.17
CA ALA A 161 19.32 -32.26 -24.11
C ALA A 161 20.70 -32.01 -23.46
N ALA A 162 21.20 -30.78 -23.56
CA ALA A 162 22.48 -30.33 -22.99
C ALA A 162 22.35 -28.85 -22.53
N PRO A 163 23.20 -28.43 -21.57
CA PRO A 163 23.18 -27.02 -21.16
C PRO A 163 23.63 -26.13 -22.33
N PRO A 164 23.14 -24.91 -22.45
CA PRO A 164 23.58 -23.97 -23.47
C PRO A 164 25.10 -23.74 -23.39
N ALA A 165 25.76 -23.74 -24.53
CA ALA A 165 27.22 -23.45 -24.61
C ALA A 165 27.50 -21.97 -24.27
N VAL A 166 26.53 -21.09 -24.58
CA VAL A 166 26.58 -19.64 -24.29
C VAL A 166 25.20 -19.24 -23.76
N TYR A 167 25.18 -18.45 -22.67
CA TYR A 167 23.97 -17.94 -22.05
C TYR A 167 23.66 -16.56 -22.63
N GLU A 168 23.32 -16.53 -23.93
CA GLU A 168 22.86 -15.33 -24.62
C GLU A 168 21.33 -15.39 -24.87
N SER A 169 20.66 -14.27 -24.68
CA SER A 169 19.19 -14.16 -24.79
C SER A 169 18.66 -14.72 -26.12
N ASP A 170 19.26 -14.31 -27.24
CA ASP A 170 18.76 -14.68 -28.58
C ASP A 170 18.90 -16.17 -28.88
N ALA A 171 19.88 -16.85 -28.27
CA ALA A 171 20.09 -18.27 -28.41
C ALA A 171 19.26 -19.14 -27.47
N VAL A 172 18.99 -18.64 -26.26
CA VAL A 172 18.39 -19.40 -25.17
C VAL A 172 16.89 -19.08 -25.01
N GLU A 173 16.52 -17.82 -25.12
CA GLU A 173 15.15 -17.35 -24.88
C GLU A 173 14.28 -17.38 -26.16
N CYS A 174 14.28 -18.51 -26.86
CA CYS A 174 13.49 -18.75 -28.09
C CYS A 174 12.85 -20.14 -28.07
N ASP A 175 11.79 -20.31 -28.85
CA ASP A 175 11.03 -21.57 -28.97
C ASP A 175 10.57 -22.13 -27.62
N LEU A 176 10.05 -21.27 -26.78
CA LEU A 176 9.60 -21.59 -25.43
C LEU A 176 8.19 -22.21 -25.46
N CYS A 177 7.89 -23.01 -24.45
CA CYS A 177 6.57 -23.54 -24.14
C CYS A 177 5.95 -22.68 -23.02
N PHE A 178 4.88 -21.97 -23.32
CA PHE A 178 4.17 -21.16 -22.33
C PHE A 178 3.51 -22.06 -21.27
N VAL A 179 3.76 -21.77 -19.98
CA VAL A 179 3.21 -22.55 -18.84
C VAL A 179 2.03 -21.82 -18.19
N GLY A 180 2.15 -20.52 -17.94
CA GLY A 180 1.06 -19.78 -17.31
C GLY A 180 1.40 -18.35 -16.90
N LEU A 181 0.41 -17.74 -16.27
CA LEU A 181 0.45 -16.40 -15.68
C LEU A 181 0.25 -16.49 -14.18
N VAL A 182 0.89 -15.61 -13.45
CA VAL A 182 0.55 -15.30 -12.06
C VAL A 182 0.24 -13.81 -11.93
N GLY A 183 -0.85 -13.51 -11.22
CA GLY A 183 -1.26 -12.17 -10.86
C GLY A 183 -0.99 -11.91 -9.37
N MET A 184 -0.28 -10.85 -9.06
CA MET A 184 0.09 -10.49 -7.70
C MET A 184 -0.26 -9.05 -7.37
N ILE A 185 -0.50 -8.78 -6.10
CA ILE A 185 -0.81 -7.45 -5.57
C ILE A 185 -0.20 -7.31 -4.18
N ASP A 186 0.04 -6.08 -3.77
CA ASP A 186 0.24 -5.75 -2.36
C ASP A 186 -1.15 -5.59 -1.71
N PRO A 187 -1.60 -6.56 -0.91
CA PRO A 187 -2.97 -6.60 -0.43
C PRO A 187 -3.24 -5.49 0.58
N VAL A 188 -4.45 -4.98 0.55
CA VAL A 188 -4.98 -4.04 1.55
C VAL A 188 -4.95 -4.71 2.94
N ARG A 189 -4.61 -3.95 3.97
CA ARG A 189 -4.72 -4.42 5.35
C ARG A 189 -6.19 -4.64 5.71
N PRO A 190 -6.57 -5.78 6.33
CA PRO A 190 -7.98 -6.12 6.62
C PRO A 190 -8.73 -5.06 7.43
N GLU A 191 -8.03 -4.41 8.39
CA GLU A 191 -8.59 -3.42 9.30
C GLU A 191 -8.80 -2.03 8.66
N VAL A 192 -8.12 -1.73 7.56
CA VAL A 192 -8.15 -0.39 6.94
C VAL A 192 -9.54 -0.04 6.42
N LYS A 193 -10.28 -0.98 5.87
CA LYS A 193 -11.64 -0.72 5.37
C LYS A 193 -12.56 -0.23 6.48
N ALA A 194 -12.55 -0.88 7.63
CA ALA A 194 -13.32 -0.47 8.80
C ALA A 194 -12.88 0.90 9.32
N ALA A 195 -11.57 1.17 9.34
CA ALA A 195 -11.01 2.45 9.74
C ALA A 195 -11.42 3.60 8.80
N ILE A 196 -11.47 3.36 7.49
CA ILE A 196 -11.98 4.33 6.50
C ILE A 196 -13.46 4.67 6.74
N GLU A 197 -14.28 3.67 7.06
CA GLU A 197 -15.69 3.91 7.41
C GLU A 197 -15.83 4.71 8.71
N GLU A 198 -14.99 4.46 9.69
CA GLU A 198 -14.95 5.22 10.93
C GLU A 198 -14.54 6.67 10.69
N CYS A 199 -13.52 6.92 9.86
CA CYS A 199 -13.14 8.26 9.41
C CYS A 199 -14.36 9.01 8.84
N ARG A 200 -15.10 8.38 7.92
CA ARG A 200 -16.27 9.00 7.30
C ARG A 200 -17.37 9.36 8.32
N ARG A 201 -17.67 8.43 9.24
CA ARG A 201 -18.64 8.69 10.33
C ARG A 201 -18.18 9.82 11.24
N ALA A 202 -16.89 9.95 11.44
CA ALA A 202 -16.28 11.01 12.24
C ALA A 202 -16.10 12.34 11.49
N GLY A 203 -16.52 12.45 10.21
CA GLY A 203 -16.35 13.64 9.37
C GLY A 203 -14.88 13.89 8.97
N ILE A 204 -14.04 12.87 9.02
CA ILE A 204 -12.64 12.90 8.56
C ILE A 204 -12.61 12.36 7.13
N ARG A 205 -11.97 13.08 6.22
CA ARG A 205 -11.82 12.66 4.83
C ARG A 205 -10.47 11.99 4.62
N PRO A 206 -10.43 10.69 4.30
CA PRO A 206 -9.21 10.02 3.90
C PRO A 206 -8.86 10.38 2.46
N ILE A 207 -7.58 10.65 2.22
CA ILE A 207 -6.99 10.95 0.92
C ILE A 207 -5.88 9.93 0.68
N MET A 208 -5.94 9.22 -0.44
CA MET A 208 -4.88 8.29 -0.84
C MET A 208 -3.90 8.97 -1.81
N ILE A 209 -2.63 8.89 -1.50
CA ILE A 209 -1.54 9.43 -2.31
C ILE A 209 -0.61 8.27 -2.65
N THR A 210 -0.24 8.11 -3.93
CA THR A 210 0.59 6.97 -4.36
C THR A 210 1.39 7.26 -5.63
N GLY A 211 2.55 6.63 -5.74
CA GLY A 211 3.32 6.56 -6.99
C GLY A 211 2.76 5.59 -8.02
N ASP A 212 1.78 4.77 -7.67
CA ASP A 212 1.19 3.75 -8.55
C ASP A 212 0.44 4.35 -9.75
N HIS A 213 0.17 3.47 -10.73
CA HIS A 213 -0.68 3.81 -11.87
C HIS A 213 -2.10 4.17 -11.41
N ARG A 214 -2.76 5.09 -12.15
CA ARG A 214 -4.09 5.60 -11.81
C ARG A 214 -5.12 4.48 -11.64
N ASP A 215 -5.12 3.50 -12.54
CA ASP A 215 -6.13 2.42 -12.52
C ASP A 215 -5.96 1.51 -11.29
N THR A 216 -4.72 1.21 -10.90
CA THR A 216 -4.40 0.49 -9.65
C THR A 216 -4.89 1.29 -8.43
N ALA A 217 -4.58 2.58 -8.39
CA ALA A 217 -4.99 3.45 -7.29
C ALA A 217 -6.52 3.56 -7.19
N VAL A 218 -7.22 3.68 -8.32
CA VAL A 218 -8.69 3.72 -8.37
C VAL A 218 -9.30 2.41 -7.89
N ALA A 219 -8.78 1.25 -8.32
CA ALA A 219 -9.28 -0.06 -7.90
C ALA A 219 -9.19 -0.24 -6.37
N ILE A 220 -8.02 0.03 -5.80
CA ILE A 220 -7.80 -0.07 -4.34
C ILE A 220 -8.66 0.96 -3.58
N ALA A 221 -8.74 2.19 -4.05
CA ALA A 221 -9.53 3.23 -3.40
C ALA A 221 -11.04 2.95 -3.42
N LYS A 222 -11.55 2.30 -4.47
CA LYS A 222 -12.94 1.81 -4.53
C LYS A 222 -13.18 0.66 -3.57
N GLU A 223 -12.27 -0.31 -3.51
CA GLU A 223 -12.32 -1.43 -2.56
C GLU A 223 -12.37 -0.96 -1.12
N LEU A 224 -11.52 0.02 -0.77
CA LEU A 224 -11.49 0.67 0.54
C LEU A 224 -12.67 1.60 0.80
N GLY A 225 -13.41 1.97 -0.25
CA GLY A 225 -14.49 2.92 -0.16
C GLY A 225 -14.03 4.38 -0.01
N ILE A 226 -12.78 4.72 -0.33
CA ILE A 226 -12.27 6.11 -0.34
C ILE A 226 -12.98 6.93 -1.43
N ILE A 227 -13.22 6.33 -2.59
CA ILE A 227 -13.95 6.91 -3.72
C ILE A 227 -15.07 6.00 -4.19
N THR A 228 -16.05 6.58 -4.86
CA THR A 228 -17.13 5.86 -5.54
C THR A 228 -16.95 5.90 -7.05
N ASP A 229 -16.36 6.96 -7.57
CA ASP A 229 -16.16 7.19 -9.00
C ASP A 229 -14.71 7.50 -9.35
N ALA A 230 -14.25 7.07 -10.52
CA ALA A 230 -12.89 7.29 -11.00
C ALA A 230 -12.56 8.76 -11.29
N SER A 231 -13.56 9.64 -11.43
CA SER A 231 -13.36 11.09 -11.58
C SER A 231 -12.80 11.76 -10.32
N GLN A 232 -12.91 11.09 -9.16
CA GLN A 232 -12.33 11.54 -7.89
C GLN A 232 -10.83 11.24 -7.79
N ALA A 233 -10.21 10.68 -8.84
CA ALA A 233 -8.80 10.39 -8.93
C ALA A 233 -8.13 11.25 -10.00
N ILE A 234 -6.97 11.85 -9.65
CA ILE A 234 -6.14 12.66 -10.54
C ILE A 234 -4.71 12.13 -10.57
N THR A 235 -4.01 12.32 -11.70
CA THR A 235 -2.58 11.99 -11.80
C THR A 235 -1.70 13.19 -11.49
N GLY A 236 -0.43 12.94 -11.10
CA GLY A 236 0.56 14.02 -10.92
C GLY A 236 0.72 14.87 -12.18
N ALA A 237 0.79 14.25 -13.36
CA ALA A 237 0.90 14.94 -14.64
C ALA A 237 -0.31 15.83 -14.98
N ASP A 238 -1.51 15.45 -14.53
CA ASP A 238 -2.70 16.31 -14.70
C ASP A 238 -2.74 17.40 -13.63
N LEU A 239 -2.24 17.11 -12.43
CA LEU A 239 -2.09 18.09 -11.37
C LEU A 239 -1.14 19.23 -11.77
N ASP A 240 -0.05 18.92 -12.51
CA ASP A 240 0.91 19.91 -13.00
C ASP A 240 0.30 20.91 -14.00
N LYS A 241 -0.78 20.54 -14.67
CA LYS A 241 -1.50 21.41 -15.62
C LYS A 241 -2.43 22.42 -14.94
N ILE A 242 -2.70 22.24 -13.64
CA ILE A 242 -3.62 23.07 -12.86
C ILE A 242 -2.81 24.09 -12.07
N SER A 243 -3.17 25.39 -12.12
CA SER A 243 -2.52 26.42 -11.30
C SER A 243 -2.82 26.22 -9.80
N ASP A 244 -2.01 26.80 -8.92
CA ASP A 244 -2.22 26.66 -7.48
C ASP A 244 -3.52 27.30 -6.99
N GLU A 245 -3.96 28.38 -7.62
CA GLU A 245 -5.23 29.05 -7.31
C GLU A 245 -6.42 28.16 -7.71
N GLN A 246 -6.36 27.57 -8.89
CA GLN A 246 -7.37 26.65 -9.39
C GLN A 246 -7.40 25.38 -8.52
N PHE A 247 -6.21 24.81 -8.19
CA PHE A 247 -6.13 23.61 -7.40
C PHE A 247 -6.64 23.81 -5.97
N ALA A 248 -6.41 24.97 -5.35
CA ALA A 248 -6.95 25.31 -4.04
C ALA A 248 -8.50 25.23 -4.02
N THR A 249 -9.15 25.55 -5.14
CA THR A 249 -10.61 25.41 -5.29
C THR A 249 -11.01 23.98 -5.58
N ASP A 250 -10.26 23.28 -6.42
CA ASP A 250 -10.61 21.96 -6.97
C ASP A 250 -10.15 20.79 -6.08
N VAL A 251 -9.28 21.01 -5.10
CA VAL A 251 -8.75 19.95 -4.22
C VAL A 251 -9.84 19.10 -3.57
N GLN A 252 -11.01 19.69 -3.30
CA GLN A 252 -12.15 18.97 -2.72
C GLN A 252 -12.78 17.94 -3.67
N LYS A 253 -12.53 18.02 -4.98
CA LYS A 253 -13.04 17.08 -5.97
C LYS A 253 -12.32 15.73 -5.91
N TYR A 254 -11.07 15.73 -5.45
CA TYR A 254 -10.19 14.56 -5.50
C TYR A 254 -9.97 13.96 -4.13
N SER A 255 -9.93 12.63 -4.06
CA SER A 255 -9.56 11.86 -2.87
C SER A 255 -8.45 10.84 -3.17
N VAL A 256 -8.03 10.74 -4.45
CA VAL A 256 -6.95 9.86 -4.89
C VAL A 256 -6.00 10.61 -5.80
N TYR A 257 -4.72 10.56 -5.47
CA TYR A 257 -3.64 11.15 -6.24
C TYR A 257 -2.67 10.05 -6.65
N ALA A 258 -2.59 9.78 -7.96
CA ALA A 258 -1.80 8.70 -8.53
C ALA A 258 -0.58 9.22 -9.31
N ARG A 259 0.49 8.44 -9.41
CA ARG A 259 1.75 8.83 -10.06
C ARG A 259 2.27 10.20 -9.61
N VAL A 260 2.19 10.45 -8.30
CA VAL A 260 2.65 11.69 -7.71
C VAL A 260 4.15 11.63 -7.39
N GLN A 261 4.79 12.79 -7.46
CA GLN A 261 6.15 13.04 -7.02
C GLN A 261 6.13 13.72 -5.64
N PRO A 262 7.26 13.83 -4.92
CA PRO A 262 7.32 14.42 -3.59
C PRO A 262 6.77 15.86 -3.51
N GLU A 263 7.00 16.67 -4.55
CA GLU A 263 6.51 18.04 -4.66
C GLU A 263 4.98 18.10 -4.66
N HIS A 264 4.33 17.14 -5.33
CA HIS A 264 2.87 17.03 -5.35
C HIS A 264 2.30 16.76 -3.96
N LYS A 265 2.96 15.92 -3.14
CA LYS A 265 2.53 15.64 -1.77
C LYS A 265 2.46 16.92 -0.94
N THR A 266 3.49 17.74 -0.99
CA THR A 266 3.54 19.06 -0.32
C THR A 266 2.46 20.00 -0.86
N ARG A 267 2.24 20.02 -2.18
CA ARG A 267 1.21 20.85 -2.83
C ARG A 267 -0.20 20.47 -2.38
N ILE A 268 -0.49 19.16 -2.27
CA ILE A 268 -1.79 18.64 -1.81
C ILE A 268 -2.05 19.06 -0.35
N VAL A 269 -1.08 18.84 0.54
CA VAL A 269 -1.19 19.23 1.96
C VAL A 269 -1.45 20.72 2.08
N ASN A 270 -0.68 21.55 1.37
CA ASN A 270 -0.84 23.00 1.41
C ASN A 270 -2.20 23.48 0.87
N ALA A 271 -2.75 22.82 -0.15
CA ALA A 271 -4.06 23.16 -0.68
C ALA A 271 -5.18 22.91 0.36
N TRP A 272 -5.14 21.78 1.07
CA TRP A 272 -6.09 21.51 2.14
C TRP A 272 -5.95 22.48 3.32
N ARG A 273 -4.72 22.81 3.72
CA ARG A 273 -4.46 23.79 4.79
C ARG A 273 -4.93 25.20 4.43
N LYS A 274 -4.76 25.62 3.17
CA LYS A 274 -5.31 26.90 2.67
C LYS A 274 -6.84 27.00 2.79
N LEU A 275 -7.54 25.88 2.75
CA LEU A 275 -8.98 25.80 3.03
C LEU A 275 -9.32 25.81 4.53
N GLY A 276 -8.35 26.00 5.41
CA GLY A 276 -8.53 25.97 6.86
C GLY A 276 -8.81 24.57 7.43
N LYS A 277 -8.44 23.51 6.69
CA LYS A 277 -8.62 22.13 7.13
C LYS A 277 -7.39 21.63 7.88
N VAL A 278 -7.61 21.09 9.09
CA VAL A 278 -6.55 20.43 9.86
C VAL A 278 -6.19 19.13 9.16
N THR A 279 -4.96 19.07 8.63
CA THR A 279 -4.50 18.03 7.72
C THR A 279 -3.39 17.22 8.35
N ALA A 280 -3.55 15.89 8.41
CA ALA A 280 -2.51 14.94 8.72
C ALA A 280 -1.88 14.40 7.44
N MET A 281 -0.57 14.12 7.46
CA MET A 281 0.18 13.52 6.34
C MET A 281 1.06 12.39 6.84
N THR A 282 0.95 11.21 6.22
CA THR A 282 1.81 10.07 6.50
C THR A 282 2.92 9.92 5.46
N GLY A 283 4.04 9.33 5.86
CA GLY A 283 5.12 8.97 4.94
C GLY A 283 6.20 8.15 5.63
N ASP A 284 6.98 7.44 4.83
CA ASP A 284 8.06 6.54 5.26
C ASP A 284 9.44 6.93 4.69
N GLY A 285 9.48 7.60 3.54
CA GLY A 285 10.69 7.95 2.82
C GLY A 285 11.24 9.36 3.13
N VAL A 286 12.53 9.54 2.90
CA VAL A 286 13.18 10.86 2.98
C VAL A 286 12.47 11.91 2.12
N ASN A 287 11.91 11.48 0.99
CA ASN A 287 11.16 12.33 0.07
C ASN A 287 9.82 12.84 0.64
N ASP A 288 9.31 12.20 1.70
CA ASP A 288 8.06 12.57 2.36
C ASP A 288 8.26 13.61 3.47
N ALA A 289 9.49 13.77 3.96
CA ALA A 289 9.81 14.65 5.06
C ALA A 289 9.29 16.09 4.87
N PRO A 290 9.39 16.74 3.67
CA PRO A 290 8.84 18.07 3.47
C PRO A 290 7.31 18.12 3.61
N SER A 291 6.58 17.10 3.11
CA SER A 291 5.12 17.06 3.20
C SER A 291 4.63 16.74 4.61
N ILE A 292 5.35 15.87 5.33
CA ILE A 292 5.11 15.55 6.75
C ILE A 292 5.28 16.81 7.60
N LYS A 293 6.39 17.52 7.43
CA LYS A 293 6.68 18.74 8.19
C LYS A 293 5.70 19.88 7.87
N ASN A 294 5.17 19.94 6.67
CA ASN A 294 4.19 20.94 6.24
C ASN A 294 2.76 20.64 6.67
N ALA A 295 2.46 19.44 7.11
CA ALA A 295 1.14 19.09 7.64
C ALA A 295 0.88 19.74 9.00
N ASP A 296 -0.37 19.81 9.43
CA ASP A 296 -0.69 20.21 10.80
C ASP A 296 -0.39 19.08 11.80
N ILE A 297 -0.39 17.84 11.30
CA ILE A 297 0.02 16.65 12.04
C ILE A 297 0.86 15.77 11.10
N GLY A 298 2.16 15.76 11.29
CA GLY A 298 3.09 14.87 10.60
C GLY A 298 3.11 13.49 11.22
N VAL A 299 2.93 12.44 10.42
CA VAL A 299 2.90 11.04 10.88
C VAL A 299 4.00 10.25 10.19
N GLY A 300 4.98 9.80 10.95
CA GLY A 300 6.08 8.95 10.48
C GLY A 300 5.80 7.46 10.74
N MET A 301 6.29 6.60 9.84
CA MET A 301 6.25 5.15 10.03
C MET A 301 7.35 4.70 10.99
N GLY A 302 7.03 3.82 11.93
CA GLY A 302 7.95 3.33 12.96
C GLY A 302 8.82 2.16 12.48
N ILE A 303 8.25 1.27 11.67
CA ILE A 303 8.93 0.08 11.14
C ILE A 303 9.67 0.42 9.85
N THR A 304 8.93 0.89 8.82
CA THR A 304 9.49 1.17 7.48
C THR A 304 10.07 2.57 7.35
N GLY A 305 9.72 3.48 8.25
CA GLY A 305 10.11 4.88 8.18
C GLY A 305 11.60 5.11 8.40
N THR A 306 12.17 6.04 7.61
CA THR A 306 13.55 6.49 7.77
C THR A 306 13.71 7.38 9.01
N ASP A 307 14.94 7.50 9.54
CA ASP A 307 15.22 8.38 10.66
C ASP A 307 14.86 9.85 10.35
N VAL A 308 14.97 10.24 9.07
CA VAL A 308 14.59 11.60 8.62
C VAL A 308 13.10 11.83 8.83
N THR A 309 12.25 10.89 8.41
CA THR A 309 10.79 11.00 8.60
C THR A 309 10.39 10.96 10.07
N LYS A 310 11.02 10.08 10.85
CA LYS A 310 10.79 9.98 12.30
C LYS A 310 11.14 11.26 13.04
N ASN A 311 12.23 11.93 12.64
CA ASN A 311 12.68 13.17 13.28
C ASN A 311 11.82 14.40 12.96
N VAL A 312 11.09 14.41 11.85
CA VAL A 312 10.23 15.54 11.45
C VAL A 312 8.77 15.34 11.77
N ALA A 313 8.38 14.11 12.14
CA ALA A 313 7.01 13.74 12.45
C ALA A 313 6.61 14.17 13.87
N ASP A 314 5.35 14.56 14.04
CA ASP A 314 4.74 14.84 15.35
C ASP A 314 4.30 13.55 16.05
N MET A 315 4.03 12.50 15.28
CA MET A 315 3.61 11.18 15.76
C MET A 315 4.31 10.08 14.96
N ILE A 316 4.70 8.99 15.65
CA ILE A 316 5.30 7.81 15.03
C ILE A 316 4.38 6.61 15.26
N LEU A 317 4.02 5.93 14.16
CA LEU A 317 3.22 4.70 14.20
C LEU A 317 4.11 3.49 14.44
N ALA A 318 3.98 2.85 15.58
CA ALA A 318 4.78 1.67 15.91
C ALA A 318 4.48 0.44 15.03
N ASP A 319 3.31 0.39 14.42
CA ASP A 319 2.78 -0.72 13.61
C ASP A 319 2.59 -0.37 12.12
N ASP A 320 2.94 0.83 11.72
CA ASP A 320 2.77 1.38 10.36
C ASP A 320 1.33 1.26 9.82
N ASN A 321 0.32 1.27 10.70
CA ASN A 321 -1.05 0.94 10.35
C ASN A 321 -1.97 2.18 10.33
N PHE A 322 -2.68 2.39 9.22
CA PHE A 322 -3.65 3.47 9.09
C PHE A 322 -4.74 3.45 10.19
N ALA A 323 -5.19 2.26 10.62
CA ALA A 323 -6.21 2.13 11.65
C ALA A 323 -5.76 2.75 12.99
N THR A 324 -4.47 2.71 13.29
CA THR A 324 -3.89 3.33 14.49
C THR A 324 -3.99 4.85 14.44
N ILE A 325 -3.86 5.47 13.27
CA ILE A 325 -4.09 6.93 13.08
C ILE A 325 -5.54 7.28 13.44
N VAL A 326 -6.49 6.47 12.98
CA VAL A 326 -7.92 6.70 13.25
C VAL A 326 -8.21 6.59 14.74
N SER A 327 -7.66 5.56 15.39
CA SER A 327 -7.78 5.37 16.84
C SER A 327 -7.17 6.55 17.62
N ALA A 328 -5.99 7.04 17.22
CA ALA A 328 -5.36 8.21 17.80
C ALA A 328 -6.19 9.48 17.64
N ALA A 329 -6.84 9.67 16.47
CA ALA A 329 -7.73 10.79 16.23
C ALA A 329 -8.99 10.73 17.13
N ALA A 330 -9.55 9.53 17.34
CA ALA A 330 -10.69 9.33 18.24
C ALA A 330 -10.31 9.62 19.69
N GLU A 331 -9.15 9.15 20.16
CA GLU A 331 -8.63 9.40 21.49
C GLU A 331 -8.34 10.88 21.72
N GLY A 332 -7.72 11.56 20.74
CA GLY A 332 -7.49 12.99 20.80
C GLY A 332 -8.79 13.81 20.93
N ARG A 333 -9.87 13.40 20.27
CA ARG A 333 -11.20 14.02 20.44
C ARG A 333 -11.74 13.80 21.87
N ARG A 334 -11.58 12.59 22.41
CA ARG A 334 -11.99 12.27 23.78
C ARG A 334 -11.25 13.13 24.81
N ILE A 335 -9.94 13.28 24.64
CA ILE A 335 -9.10 14.13 25.51
C ILE A 335 -9.58 15.58 25.42
N TYR A 336 -9.81 16.11 24.21
CA TYR A 336 -10.32 17.47 24.02
C TYR A 336 -11.68 17.70 24.72
N ASP A 337 -12.61 16.75 24.58
CA ASP A 337 -13.91 16.83 25.26
C ASP A 337 -13.79 16.80 26.77
N ASN A 338 -12.86 16.03 27.33
CA ASN A 338 -12.60 15.99 28.76
C ASN A 338 -12.00 17.32 29.26
N ILE A 339 -11.05 17.90 28.52
CA ILE A 339 -10.50 19.24 28.85
C ILE A 339 -11.61 20.28 28.82
N ARG A 340 -12.47 20.27 27.81
CA ARG A 340 -13.60 21.21 27.68
C ARG A 340 -14.59 21.06 28.84
N LYS A 341 -14.91 19.84 29.27
CA LYS A 341 -15.76 19.57 30.44
C LYS A 341 -15.13 20.09 31.71
N ALA A 342 -13.83 19.87 31.91
CA ALA A 342 -13.11 20.39 33.08
C ALA A 342 -13.14 21.93 33.13
N ILE A 343 -12.88 22.59 32.00
CA ILE A 343 -12.96 24.05 31.90
C ILE A 343 -14.39 24.56 32.18
N GLN A 344 -15.41 23.88 31.60
CA GLN A 344 -16.80 24.24 31.86
C GLN A 344 -17.18 24.12 33.33
N PHE A 345 -16.72 23.05 33.99
CA PHE A 345 -16.95 22.84 35.44
C PHE A 345 -16.30 23.97 36.27
N LEU A 346 -15.03 24.32 36.01
CA LEU A 346 -14.34 25.40 36.72
C LEU A 346 -15.01 26.76 36.50
N LEU A 347 -15.41 27.08 35.26
CA LEU A 347 -16.11 28.33 34.96
C LEU A 347 -17.48 28.39 35.61
N ALA A 348 -18.24 27.29 35.60
CA ALA A 348 -19.55 27.23 36.23
C ALA A 348 -19.48 27.41 37.76
N SER A 349 -18.47 26.78 38.41
CA SER A 349 -18.20 26.92 39.84
C SER A 349 -17.88 28.36 40.20
N ASN A 350 -16.91 28.96 39.50
CA ASN A 350 -16.51 30.36 39.74
C ASN A 350 -17.67 31.34 39.48
N LEU A 351 -18.44 31.13 38.41
CA LEU A 351 -19.63 31.96 38.14
C LEU A 351 -20.70 31.83 39.24
N SER A 352 -20.90 30.62 39.76
CA SER A 352 -21.83 30.38 40.88
C SER A 352 -21.41 31.15 42.16
N GLU A 353 -20.11 31.15 42.45
CA GLU A 353 -19.53 31.90 43.60
C GLU A 353 -19.76 33.41 43.42
N VAL A 354 -19.41 33.95 42.22
CA VAL A 354 -19.62 35.38 41.92
C VAL A 354 -21.08 35.78 42.02
N LEU A 355 -21.98 34.93 41.47
CA LEU A 355 -23.40 35.18 41.55
C LEU A 355 -23.95 35.12 42.98
N THR A 356 -23.45 34.19 43.78
CA THR A 356 -23.81 34.07 45.20
C THR A 356 -23.42 35.30 45.98
N ILE A 357 -22.18 35.80 45.79
CA ILE A 357 -21.70 37.04 46.41
C ILE A 357 -22.53 38.24 45.96
N PHE A 358 -22.74 38.35 44.64
CA PHE A 358 -23.56 39.42 44.08
C PHE A 358 -24.97 39.44 44.62
N CYS A 359 -25.68 38.31 44.64
CA CYS A 359 -27.05 38.19 45.17
C CYS A 359 -27.08 38.49 46.65
N ALA A 360 -26.12 37.98 47.44
CA ALA A 360 -26.04 38.26 48.87
C ALA A 360 -25.83 39.76 49.16
N THR A 361 -24.93 40.40 48.41
CA THR A 361 -24.69 41.86 48.54
C THR A 361 -25.93 42.66 48.17
N MET A 362 -26.61 42.32 47.08
CA MET A 362 -27.87 42.99 46.69
C MET A 362 -28.97 42.81 47.74
N ILE A 363 -29.12 41.62 48.30
CA ILE A 363 -30.09 41.38 49.40
C ILE A 363 -29.75 42.16 50.65
N GLY A 364 -28.47 42.19 51.04
CA GLY A 364 -27.99 42.98 52.15
C GLY A 364 -28.26 44.47 52.00
N ILE A 365 -28.04 45.03 50.82
CA ILE A 365 -28.39 46.45 50.50
C ILE A 365 -29.90 46.68 50.63
N ILE A 366 -30.73 45.75 50.17
CA ILE A 366 -32.19 45.89 50.19
C ILE A 366 -32.75 45.79 51.60
N ILE A 367 -32.18 44.91 52.45
CA ILE A 367 -32.64 44.67 53.81
C ILE A 367 -32.03 45.65 54.82
N GLY A 368 -30.90 46.32 54.49
CA GLY A 368 -30.23 47.29 55.35
C GLY A 368 -29.42 46.65 56.48
N GLU A 369 -29.04 45.39 56.32
CA GLU A 369 -28.20 44.65 57.29
C GLU A 369 -26.90 44.19 56.57
N ASP A 370 -25.78 44.15 57.32
CA ASP A 370 -24.49 43.60 56.86
C ASP A 370 -24.59 42.08 56.80
N PHE A 371 -24.78 41.54 55.61
CA PHE A 371 -24.86 40.12 55.31
C PHE A 371 -23.45 39.54 55.16
N THR A 372 -22.94 38.85 56.16
CA THR A 372 -21.68 38.09 56.05
C THR A 372 -21.94 36.78 55.33
N VAL A 373 -21.52 36.72 54.05
CA VAL A 373 -21.54 35.48 53.27
C VAL A 373 -20.35 34.63 53.65
N PHE A 374 -20.57 33.45 54.27
CA PHE A 374 -19.53 32.43 54.35
C PHE A 374 -19.24 31.89 52.94
N LEU A 375 -18.15 32.32 52.37
CA LEU A 375 -17.59 31.66 51.18
C LEU A 375 -17.23 30.22 51.53
N PRO A 376 -17.81 29.20 50.89
CA PRO A 376 -17.32 27.86 51.04
C PRO A 376 -15.89 27.84 50.43
N VAL A 377 -14.91 27.53 51.32
CA VAL A 377 -13.51 27.41 50.96
C VAL A 377 -13.33 26.12 50.12
N HIS A 378 -13.69 26.17 48.87
CA HIS A 378 -13.33 25.18 47.85
C HIS A 378 -12.34 25.75 46.86
N LEU A 379 -11.52 26.67 47.28
CA LEU A 379 -10.57 27.37 46.43
C LEU A 379 -9.12 26.97 46.61
N LEU A 380 -8.83 25.88 47.28
CA LEU A 380 -7.44 25.43 47.43
C LEU A 380 -7.37 23.92 47.57
N SER A 381 -7.39 23.21 46.49
CA SER A 381 -6.70 21.94 46.35
C SER A 381 -6.45 21.65 44.89
#